data_5d9723eb4e676ef7897e0c3cefc5cd65
#
_entry.id   5d9723eb4e676ef7897e0c3cefc5cd65
#
_cell.length_a   1.000
_cell.length_b   1.000
_cell.length_c   1.000
_cell.angle_alpha   90.00
_cell.angle_beta   90.00
_cell.angle_gamma   90.00
#
_symmetry.space_group_name_H-M   'P 1'
#
loop_
_entity.id
_entity.type
_entity.pdbx_description
1 polymer ?
#
loop_
_entity_poly.entity_id
_entity_poly.type
_entity_poly.pdbx_seq_one_letter_code
_entity_poly.pdbx_strand_id
1 'polypeptide(L)'
;MGHPDAITLHFPEFVRVAGEVLQGHIDLDLGAAGEDKIDEVHIKLRGSIVTRITEYENKPGEGTQTHYKTETLVRVDQVLWDQKNAPPNLPQVIQCPFQLPLPTGLPPSFHFSHHNRAVTISYAIEVVGHRHGILHANRRVRKVFPVVPPGDLAATAALSQGWRGPWRPYRVQDKIRHGIFGDHSEATMEFVVPELPTFPMGVGFPFALHIWTKTKPVHQEDLESKHGKLFPAPPESASEVEVKLKRRGRLHVYFQSEDIDENIQLRGSLGDSAALANIRTTFDQPTFTPLPDGHNKGVWNRGVHFEGFLTLPEAPTYSTKTVEWHYILEVKMDFPGLGNILKFEVPIHINSGVACPPLPQAPYQYNVPYTYPLPGGPPPMMNLPPSYWSGEHHNWDEVNGE
;
A
#
# COMPACT_ATOMS: atom_id res chain seq x y z
N MET A 1 -29.18 -10.52 34.47
CA MET A 1 -28.31 -11.51 33.84
C MET A 1 -28.53 -11.35 32.33
N GLY A 2 -27.50 -11.04 31.57
CA GLY A 2 -27.63 -10.98 30.11
C GLY A 2 -27.89 -12.38 29.59
N HIS A 3 -28.87 -12.53 28.69
CA HIS A 3 -29.06 -13.78 27.97
C HIS A 3 -27.79 -14.14 27.22
N PRO A 4 -27.33 -15.40 27.21
CA PRO A 4 -26.21 -15.82 26.38
C PRO A 4 -26.55 -15.53 24.90
N ASP A 5 -25.56 -15.07 24.14
CA ASP A 5 -25.73 -14.85 22.72
C ASP A 5 -26.07 -16.20 22.03
N ALA A 6 -27.19 -16.24 21.30
CA ALA A 6 -27.59 -17.45 20.58
C ALA A 6 -26.56 -17.90 19.52
N ILE A 7 -25.75 -16.95 19.00
CA ILE A 7 -24.78 -17.20 17.93
C ILE A 7 -23.40 -16.65 18.35
N THR A 8 -22.38 -17.50 18.33
CA THR A 8 -20.99 -17.09 18.54
C THR A 8 -20.17 -17.44 17.30
N LEU A 9 -19.52 -16.43 16.68
CA LEU A 9 -18.68 -16.60 15.49
C LEU A 9 -17.22 -16.80 15.89
N HIS A 10 -16.65 -17.95 15.56
CA HIS A 10 -15.23 -18.27 15.69
C HIS A 10 -14.55 -18.13 14.33
N PHE A 11 -13.89 -17.01 14.13
CA PHE A 11 -13.15 -16.69 12.92
C PHE A 11 -11.85 -15.98 13.30
N PRO A 12 -10.69 -16.51 12.90
CA PRO A 12 -9.39 -15.93 13.24
C PRO A 12 -9.17 -14.56 12.59
N GLU A 13 -8.71 -13.61 13.40
CA GLU A 13 -8.45 -12.24 13.00
C GLU A 13 -7.03 -12.09 12.41
N PHE A 14 -6.83 -12.55 11.18
CA PHE A 14 -5.57 -12.41 10.44
C PHE A 14 -5.78 -11.61 9.17
N VAL A 15 -4.67 -11.10 8.62
CA VAL A 15 -4.64 -10.62 7.23
C VAL A 15 -4.91 -11.80 6.29
N ARG A 16 -5.87 -11.64 5.41
CA ARG A 16 -6.27 -12.64 4.42
C ARG A 16 -5.70 -12.31 3.06
N VAL A 17 -5.41 -13.34 2.29
CA VAL A 17 -4.88 -13.19 0.93
C VAL A 17 -5.96 -13.52 -0.08
N ALA A 18 -6.17 -12.66 -1.06
CA ALA A 18 -7.12 -12.92 -2.14
C ALA A 18 -6.80 -14.26 -2.84
N GLY A 19 -7.82 -15.10 -3.03
CA GLY A 19 -7.67 -16.46 -3.54
C GLY A 19 -7.62 -17.56 -2.47
N GLU A 20 -7.47 -17.23 -1.19
CA GLU A 20 -7.51 -18.24 -0.10
C GLU A 20 -8.93 -18.71 0.20
N VAL A 21 -9.06 -19.80 0.95
CA VAL A 21 -10.33 -20.28 1.50
C VAL A 21 -10.43 -19.88 2.97
N LEU A 22 -11.39 -19.02 3.27
CA LEU A 22 -11.72 -18.64 4.65
C LEU A 22 -12.36 -19.81 5.37
N GLN A 23 -11.89 -20.12 6.57
CA GLN A 23 -12.40 -21.21 7.39
C GLN A 23 -12.75 -20.70 8.78
N GLY A 24 -13.81 -21.25 9.36
CA GLY A 24 -14.27 -20.96 10.72
C GLY A 24 -15.46 -21.82 11.09
N HIS A 25 -16.05 -21.54 12.22
CA HIS A 25 -17.30 -22.15 12.65
C HIS A 25 -18.12 -21.18 13.48
N ILE A 26 -19.40 -21.47 13.61
CA ILE A 26 -20.25 -20.84 14.60
C ILE A 26 -20.65 -21.86 15.66
N ASP A 27 -20.76 -21.41 16.91
CA ASP A 27 -21.48 -22.10 17.93
C ASP A 27 -22.90 -21.55 18.01
N LEU A 28 -23.90 -22.41 17.87
CA LEU A 28 -25.32 -22.06 17.91
C LEU A 28 -25.93 -22.74 19.17
N ASP A 29 -26.36 -21.94 20.16
CA ASP A 29 -27.14 -22.39 21.28
C ASP A 29 -28.61 -22.50 20.85
N LEU A 30 -29.11 -23.75 20.72
CA LEU A 30 -30.46 -24.03 20.26
C LEU A 30 -31.54 -23.57 21.24
N GLY A 31 -31.24 -23.52 22.56
CA GLY A 31 -32.12 -22.98 23.55
C GLY A 31 -32.33 -21.49 23.39
N ALA A 32 -31.24 -20.73 23.35
CA ALA A 32 -31.26 -19.29 23.13
C ALA A 32 -31.80 -18.92 21.72
N ALA A 33 -31.49 -19.73 20.69
CA ALA A 33 -32.04 -19.58 19.36
C ALA A 33 -33.57 -19.73 19.31
N GLY A 34 -34.10 -20.70 20.05
CA GLY A 34 -35.54 -20.90 20.22
C GLY A 34 -36.23 -19.73 20.93
N GLU A 35 -35.63 -19.19 22.00
CA GLU A 35 -36.13 -18.02 22.72
C GLU A 35 -36.11 -16.77 21.79
N ASP A 36 -35.07 -16.64 21.00
CA ASP A 36 -34.91 -15.56 20.02
C ASP A 36 -35.72 -15.76 18.73
N LYS A 37 -36.40 -16.93 18.57
CA LYS A 37 -37.17 -17.31 17.36
C LYS A 37 -36.35 -17.36 16.10
N ILE A 38 -35.10 -17.79 16.21
CA ILE A 38 -34.22 -18.00 15.07
C ILE A 38 -34.56 -19.36 14.45
N ASP A 39 -34.90 -19.40 13.20
CA ASP A 39 -35.27 -20.62 12.46
C ASP A 39 -34.28 -20.99 11.37
N GLU A 40 -33.45 -20.04 10.96
CA GLU A 40 -32.42 -20.26 9.95
C GLU A 40 -31.17 -19.42 10.26
N VAL A 41 -29.98 -19.96 10.04
CA VAL A 41 -28.71 -19.25 10.24
C VAL A 41 -27.91 -19.29 8.95
N HIS A 42 -27.57 -18.12 8.47
CA HIS A 42 -26.74 -17.91 7.28
C HIS A 42 -25.36 -17.38 7.65
N ILE A 43 -24.36 -17.76 6.86
CA ILE A 43 -23.07 -17.07 6.81
C ILE A 43 -22.96 -16.28 5.50
N LYS A 44 -22.55 -15.04 5.60
CA LYS A 44 -22.41 -14.13 4.47
C LYS A 44 -20.98 -13.62 4.39
N LEU A 45 -20.39 -13.65 3.20
CA LEU A 45 -19.14 -12.96 2.89
C LEU A 45 -19.50 -11.72 2.08
N ARG A 46 -19.03 -10.58 2.52
CA ARG A 46 -19.24 -9.28 1.90
C ARG A 46 -17.92 -8.57 1.66
N GLY A 47 -17.77 -7.95 0.51
CA GLY A 47 -16.68 -7.03 0.19
C GLY A 47 -17.16 -5.92 -0.70
N SER A 48 -16.81 -4.69 -0.39
CA SER A 48 -17.21 -3.53 -1.19
C SER A 48 -16.18 -2.42 -1.19
N ILE A 49 -16.29 -1.58 -2.23
CA ILE A 49 -15.66 -0.28 -2.32
C ILE A 49 -16.73 0.77 -2.13
N VAL A 50 -16.53 1.67 -1.21
CA VAL A 50 -17.37 2.88 -1.05
C VAL A 50 -16.52 4.09 -1.39
N THR A 51 -16.86 4.78 -2.46
CA THR A 51 -16.18 6.01 -2.90
C THR A 51 -17.10 7.21 -2.66
N ARG A 52 -16.56 8.26 -2.05
CA ARG A 52 -17.28 9.50 -1.74
C ARG A 52 -16.55 10.69 -2.34
N ILE A 53 -17.29 11.58 -3.01
CA ILE A 53 -16.83 12.91 -3.44
C ILE A 53 -17.86 13.93 -2.94
N THR A 54 -17.37 14.97 -2.25
CA THR A 54 -18.19 16.08 -1.75
C THR A 54 -17.83 17.33 -2.51
N GLU A 55 -18.80 17.93 -3.19
CA GLU A 55 -18.67 19.21 -3.89
C GLU A 55 -19.10 20.35 -2.98
N TYR A 56 -18.30 21.40 -2.95
CA TYR A 56 -18.61 22.65 -2.29
C TYR A 56 -19.13 23.61 -3.36
N GLU A 57 -20.40 23.94 -3.35
CA GLU A 57 -20.93 24.94 -4.26
C GLU A 57 -20.48 26.34 -3.84
N ASN A 58 -19.86 27.06 -4.78
CA ASN A 58 -19.22 28.36 -4.53
C ASN A 58 -20.22 29.52 -4.50
N LYS A 59 -21.56 29.28 -4.53
CA LYS A 59 -22.54 30.33 -4.49
C LYS A 59 -23.15 30.50 -3.11
N PRO A 60 -23.35 31.72 -2.63
CA PRO A 60 -24.00 31.99 -1.35
C PRO A 60 -25.43 31.43 -1.37
N GLY A 61 -25.71 30.44 -0.51
CA GLY A 61 -27.01 29.82 -0.34
C GLY A 61 -27.19 28.44 -0.99
N GLU A 62 -26.24 27.98 -1.78
CA GLU A 62 -26.20 26.60 -2.30
C GLU A 62 -25.43 25.73 -1.31
N GLY A 63 -25.94 24.55 -1.00
CA GLY A 63 -25.39 23.63 0.00
C GLY A 63 -24.28 22.75 -0.53
N THR A 64 -23.65 22.01 0.35
CA THR A 64 -22.67 20.98 0.01
C THR A 64 -23.38 19.75 -0.56
N GLN A 65 -22.99 19.27 -1.73
CA GLN A 65 -23.52 18.05 -2.33
C GLN A 65 -22.51 16.90 -2.18
N THR A 66 -22.95 15.78 -1.62
CA THR A 66 -22.09 14.60 -1.45
C THR A 66 -22.61 13.45 -2.32
N HIS A 67 -21.71 12.91 -3.14
CA HIS A 67 -21.96 11.80 -4.04
C HIS A 67 -21.28 10.54 -3.50
N TYR A 68 -22.01 9.44 -3.48
CA TYR A 68 -21.50 8.12 -3.06
C TYR A 68 -21.66 7.13 -4.20
N LYS A 69 -20.67 6.26 -4.36
CA LYS A 69 -20.76 5.10 -5.23
C LYS A 69 -20.24 3.87 -4.51
N THR A 70 -21.07 2.83 -4.48
CA THR A 70 -20.68 1.54 -3.91
C THR A 70 -20.51 0.54 -5.05
N GLU A 71 -19.39 -0.19 -4.99
CA GLU A 71 -19.10 -1.33 -5.87
C GLU A 71 -18.99 -2.59 -5.02
N THR A 72 -19.75 -3.62 -5.38
CA THR A 72 -19.67 -4.93 -4.73
C THR A 72 -18.48 -5.71 -5.30
N LEU A 73 -17.56 -6.12 -4.45
CA LEU A 73 -16.38 -6.93 -4.81
C LEU A 73 -16.63 -8.42 -4.67
N VAL A 74 -17.31 -8.80 -3.57
CA VAL A 74 -17.69 -10.18 -3.29
C VAL A 74 -18.97 -10.21 -2.50
N ARG A 75 -19.85 -11.17 -2.86
CA ARG A 75 -21.11 -11.45 -2.16
C ARG A 75 -21.33 -12.96 -2.20
N VAL A 76 -21.25 -13.60 -1.04
CA VAL A 76 -21.59 -15.02 -0.85
C VAL A 76 -22.61 -15.13 0.28
N ASP A 77 -23.54 -16.04 0.15
CA ASP A 77 -24.57 -16.35 1.14
C ASP A 77 -24.72 -17.88 1.20
N GLN A 78 -24.58 -18.46 2.38
CA GLN A 78 -24.65 -19.90 2.59
C GLN A 78 -25.45 -20.17 3.85
N VAL A 79 -26.45 -21.08 3.77
CA VAL A 79 -27.17 -21.60 4.90
C VAL A 79 -26.27 -22.53 5.70
N LEU A 80 -26.11 -22.28 6.99
CA LEU A 80 -25.35 -23.12 7.91
C LEU A 80 -26.25 -24.05 8.74
N TRP A 81 -27.44 -23.56 9.07
CA TRP A 81 -28.41 -24.31 9.85
C TRP A 81 -29.84 -23.87 9.47
N ASP A 82 -30.74 -24.84 9.43
CA ASP A 82 -32.17 -24.63 9.18
C ASP A 82 -32.97 -25.56 10.13
N GLN A 83 -33.83 -24.98 10.93
CA GLN A 83 -34.63 -25.72 11.92
C GLN A 83 -35.53 -26.78 11.27
N LYS A 84 -36.04 -26.56 10.07
CA LYS A 84 -36.92 -27.49 9.37
C LYS A 84 -36.22 -28.79 8.94
N ASN A 85 -34.91 -28.67 8.65
CA ASN A 85 -34.07 -29.75 8.16
C ASN A 85 -33.16 -30.33 9.28
N ALA A 86 -33.27 -29.81 10.48
CA ALA A 86 -32.44 -30.21 11.60
C ALA A 86 -32.78 -31.67 12.08
N PRO A 87 -31.75 -32.52 12.33
CA PRO A 87 -31.98 -33.84 12.91
C PRO A 87 -32.65 -33.75 14.29
N PRO A 88 -33.48 -34.71 14.67
CA PRO A 88 -34.02 -34.77 16.02
C PRO A 88 -32.88 -35.06 17.03
N ASN A 89 -33.03 -34.59 18.26
CA ASN A 89 -32.10 -34.82 19.37
C ASN A 89 -30.69 -34.23 19.20
N LEU A 90 -30.62 -33.04 18.70
CA LEU A 90 -29.35 -32.27 18.68
C LEU A 90 -28.90 -31.89 20.11
N PRO A 91 -27.59 -31.75 20.37
CA PRO A 91 -27.09 -31.17 21.62
C PRO A 91 -27.54 -29.72 21.73
N GLN A 92 -27.57 -29.19 22.97
CA GLN A 92 -27.98 -27.80 23.20
C GLN A 92 -27.14 -26.78 22.41
N VAL A 93 -25.83 -27.03 22.26
CA VAL A 93 -24.95 -26.22 21.46
C VAL A 93 -24.43 -27.06 20.30
N ILE A 94 -24.60 -26.57 19.08
CA ILE A 94 -24.09 -27.20 17.85
C ILE A 94 -23.02 -26.34 17.22
N GLN A 95 -22.01 -26.99 16.63
CA GLN A 95 -20.98 -26.33 15.84
C GLN A 95 -21.32 -26.47 14.37
N CYS A 96 -21.41 -25.32 13.66
CA CYS A 96 -21.64 -25.27 12.23
C CYS A 96 -20.37 -24.69 11.54
N PRO A 97 -19.54 -25.53 10.91
CA PRO A 97 -18.36 -25.07 10.20
C PRO A 97 -18.72 -24.45 8.88
N PHE A 98 -17.83 -23.57 8.40
CA PHE A 98 -17.95 -22.99 7.07
C PHE A 98 -16.61 -22.91 6.35
N GLN A 99 -16.70 -22.91 5.03
CA GLN A 99 -15.58 -22.64 4.12
C GLN A 99 -16.08 -21.69 3.02
N LEU A 100 -15.44 -20.53 2.90
CA LEU A 100 -15.83 -19.51 1.93
C LEU A 100 -14.60 -19.15 1.07
N PRO A 101 -14.60 -19.41 -0.24
CA PRO A 101 -13.50 -19.02 -1.09
C PRO A 101 -13.49 -17.50 -1.30
N LEU A 102 -12.33 -16.87 -1.07
CA LEU A 102 -12.09 -15.50 -1.51
C LEU A 102 -11.78 -15.51 -3.01
N PRO A 103 -12.42 -14.66 -3.82
CA PRO A 103 -12.04 -14.48 -5.19
C PRO A 103 -10.57 -14.06 -5.34
N THR A 104 -9.92 -14.52 -6.40
CA THR A 104 -8.62 -13.97 -6.83
C THR A 104 -8.81 -12.56 -7.39
N GLY A 105 -7.80 -11.71 -7.29
CA GLY A 105 -7.85 -10.36 -7.88
C GLY A 105 -8.66 -9.35 -7.08
N LEU A 106 -9.02 -9.64 -5.83
CA LEU A 106 -9.58 -8.64 -4.93
C LEU A 106 -8.55 -7.55 -4.62
N PRO A 107 -8.96 -6.27 -4.62
CA PRO A 107 -8.09 -5.19 -4.19
C PRO A 107 -7.78 -5.30 -2.70
N PRO A 108 -6.68 -4.65 -2.21
CA PRO A 108 -6.37 -4.63 -0.79
C PRO A 108 -7.47 -3.91 0.00
N SER A 109 -7.68 -4.32 1.26
CA SER A 109 -8.40 -3.50 2.22
C SER A 109 -7.72 -2.14 2.30
N PHE A 110 -8.50 -1.06 2.26
CA PHE A 110 -7.93 0.27 2.15
C PHE A 110 -8.89 1.32 2.71
N HIS A 111 -8.34 2.32 3.37
CA HIS A 111 -9.10 3.50 3.78
C HIS A 111 -8.29 4.74 3.47
N PHE A 112 -8.92 5.68 2.79
CA PHE A 112 -8.40 7.00 2.51
C PHE A 112 -9.50 8.03 2.74
N SER A 113 -9.19 9.10 3.45
CA SER A 113 -10.10 10.23 3.63
C SER A 113 -9.30 11.52 3.71
N HIS A 114 -9.56 12.43 2.81
CA HIS A 114 -8.90 13.72 2.77
C HIS A 114 -9.86 14.79 2.24
N HIS A 115 -10.15 15.79 3.05
CA HIS A 115 -11.09 16.87 2.76
C HIS A 115 -12.46 16.36 2.24
N ASN A 116 -12.68 16.56 0.95
CA ASN A 116 -13.94 16.25 0.26
C ASN A 116 -13.97 14.86 -0.40
N ARG A 117 -12.96 14.04 -0.21
CA ARG A 117 -12.78 12.75 -0.90
C ARG A 117 -12.57 11.65 0.11
N ALA A 118 -13.19 10.50 -0.14
CA ALA A 118 -12.90 9.31 0.64
C ALA A 118 -13.10 8.05 -0.20
N VAL A 119 -12.32 7.03 0.11
CA VAL A 119 -12.52 5.68 -0.39
C VAL A 119 -12.29 4.68 0.73
N THR A 120 -13.18 3.70 0.83
CA THR A 120 -13.06 2.59 1.77
C THR A 120 -13.26 1.28 1.02
N ILE A 121 -12.29 0.37 1.14
CA ILE A 121 -12.38 -1.01 0.65
C ILE A 121 -12.37 -1.90 1.87
N SER A 122 -13.46 -2.61 2.11
CA SER A 122 -13.63 -3.42 3.31
C SER A 122 -14.23 -4.78 3.00
N TYR A 123 -13.88 -5.76 3.86
CA TYR A 123 -14.36 -7.14 3.79
C TYR A 123 -14.84 -7.58 5.15
N ALA A 124 -15.94 -8.34 5.18
CA ALA A 124 -16.52 -8.84 6.40
C ALA A 124 -17.14 -10.22 6.21
N ILE A 125 -17.10 -11.01 7.27
CA ILE A 125 -17.99 -12.15 7.47
C ILE A 125 -19.11 -11.70 8.41
N GLU A 126 -20.33 -12.04 8.03
CA GLU A 126 -21.53 -11.78 8.82
C GLU A 126 -22.33 -13.05 8.99
N VAL A 127 -22.69 -13.38 10.23
CA VAL A 127 -23.64 -14.44 10.55
C VAL A 127 -24.98 -13.80 10.84
N VAL A 128 -26.03 -14.28 10.16
CA VAL A 128 -27.37 -13.76 10.28
C VAL A 128 -28.29 -14.88 10.76
N GLY A 129 -28.84 -14.73 11.96
CA GLY A 129 -29.95 -15.55 12.46
C GLY A 129 -31.27 -14.92 12.01
N HIS A 130 -31.94 -15.57 11.06
CA HIS A 130 -33.25 -15.15 10.59
C HIS A 130 -34.32 -15.44 11.62
N ARG A 131 -35.19 -14.46 11.86
CA ARG A 131 -36.26 -14.51 12.88
C ARG A 131 -37.62 -14.40 12.22
N HIS A 132 -38.52 -15.26 12.61
CA HIS A 132 -39.90 -15.21 12.12
C HIS A 132 -40.63 -14.00 12.69
N GLY A 133 -41.38 -13.29 11.85
CA GLY A 133 -42.28 -12.21 12.20
C GLY A 133 -41.84 -10.82 11.76
N ILE A 134 -42.80 -9.99 11.36
CA ILE A 134 -42.59 -8.68 10.73
C ILE A 134 -41.91 -7.64 11.68
N LEU A 135 -41.96 -7.89 13.00
CA LEU A 135 -41.44 -6.95 14.00
C LEU A 135 -40.11 -7.38 14.65
N HIS A 136 -39.50 -8.46 14.19
CA HIS A 136 -38.28 -8.96 14.75
C HIS A 136 -37.09 -8.75 13.81
N ALA A 137 -36.18 -7.83 14.18
CA ALA A 137 -34.93 -7.68 13.47
C ALA A 137 -34.07 -8.94 13.59
N ASN A 138 -33.42 -9.37 12.51
CA ASN A 138 -32.50 -10.51 12.50
C ASN A 138 -31.34 -10.31 13.48
N ARG A 139 -30.88 -11.40 14.11
CA ARG A 139 -29.66 -11.39 14.90
C ARG A 139 -28.46 -11.39 13.97
N ARG A 140 -27.49 -10.52 14.22
CA ARG A 140 -26.31 -10.37 13.37
C ARG A 140 -25.04 -10.35 14.20
N VAL A 141 -24.06 -11.15 13.78
CA VAL A 141 -22.69 -11.14 14.31
C VAL A 141 -21.75 -10.89 13.14
N ARG A 142 -20.98 -9.81 13.20
CA ARG A 142 -20.12 -9.40 12.10
C ARG A 142 -18.66 -9.28 12.54
N LYS A 143 -17.75 -9.79 11.71
CA LYS A 143 -16.29 -9.58 11.85
C LYS A 143 -15.71 -9.04 10.56
N VAL A 144 -15.08 -7.86 10.65
CA VAL A 144 -14.31 -7.27 9.58
C VAL A 144 -12.91 -7.85 9.61
N PHE A 145 -12.31 -8.08 8.45
CA PHE A 145 -10.95 -8.59 8.32
C PHE A 145 -10.23 -7.93 7.15
N PRO A 146 -8.91 -7.71 7.25
CA PRO A 146 -8.12 -7.15 6.17
C PRO A 146 -7.82 -8.19 5.09
N VAL A 147 -7.85 -7.75 3.83
CA VAL A 147 -7.48 -8.54 2.65
C VAL A 147 -6.34 -7.85 1.92
N VAL A 148 -5.38 -8.63 1.43
CA VAL A 148 -4.32 -8.19 0.52
C VAL A 148 -4.30 -9.05 -0.74
N PRO A 149 -3.95 -8.52 -1.91
CA PRO A 149 -3.69 -9.35 -3.08
C PRO A 149 -2.46 -10.22 -2.86
N PRO A 150 -2.32 -11.38 -3.53
CA PRO A 150 -1.10 -12.17 -3.47
C PRO A 150 0.09 -11.36 -4.01
N GLY A 151 1.25 -11.52 -3.38
CA GLY A 151 2.49 -10.87 -3.73
C GLY A 151 3.50 -11.82 -4.37
N ASP A 152 4.62 -11.26 -4.80
CA ASP A 152 5.76 -12.01 -5.35
C ASP A 152 6.70 -12.44 -4.22
N LEU A 153 6.60 -13.71 -3.81
CA LEU A 153 7.48 -14.28 -2.79
C LEU A 153 8.93 -14.40 -3.24
N ALA A 154 9.17 -14.66 -4.54
CA ALA A 154 10.52 -14.80 -5.05
C ALA A 154 11.26 -13.46 -4.97
N ALA A 155 10.60 -12.36 -5.34
CA ALA A 155 11.12 -11.01 -5.16
C ALA A 155 11.38 -10.69 -3.67
N THR A 156 10.41 -11.00 -2.80
CA THR A 156 10.54 -10.80 -1.35
C THR A 156 11.73 -11.56 -0.76
N ALA A 157 11.88 -12.83 -1.11
CA ALA A 157 13.00 -13.65 -0.66
C ALA A 157 14.36 -13.16 -1.21
N ALA A 158 14.41 -12.78 -2.49
CA ALA A 158 15.64 -12.27 -3.12
C ALA A 158 16.09 -10.95 -2.46
N LEU A 159 15.17 -10.06 -2.13
CA LEU A 159 15.50 -8.82 -1.42
C LEU A 159 15.98 -9.08 0.01
N SER A 160 15.33 -9.98 0.75
CA SER A 160 15.68 -10.33 2.12
C SER A 160 17.05 -11.04 2.23
N GLN A 161 17.46 -11.78 1.20
CA GLN A 161 18.76 -12.46 1.12
C GLN A 161 19.89 -11.57 0.57
N GLY A 162 19.59 -10.33 0.21
CA GLY A 162 20.50 -9.42 -0.48
C GLY A 162 20.38 -9.55 -2.01
N TRP A 163 19.95 -8.48 -2.64
CA TRP A 163 19.70 -8.44 -4.08
C TRP A 163 20.94 -8.79 -4.91
N ARG A 164 20.81 -9.76 -5.80
CA ARG A 164 21.86 -10.20 -6.75
C ARG A 164 21.39 -10.19 -8.20
N GLY A 165 20.18 -9.73 -8.43
CA GLY A 165 19.58 -9.63 -9.77
C GLY A 165 20.04 -8.40 -10.55
N PRO A 166 19.43 -8.16 -11.72
CA PRO A 166 19.74 -6.99 -12.54
C PRO A 166 19.24 -5.70 -11.88
N TRP A 167 19.89 -4.59 -12.25
CA TRP A 167 19.58 -3.25 -11.77
C TRP A 167 19.00 -2.40 -12.88
N ARG A 168 18.04 -1.56 -12.55
CA ARG A 168 17.41 -0.60 -13.46
C ARG A 168 17.84 0.82 -13.14
N PRO A 169 18.58 1.49 -14.03
CA PRO A 169 18.94 2.88 -13.87
C PRO A 169 17.84 3.82 -14.38
N TYR A 170 17.65 4.93 -13.68
CA TYR A 170 16.85 6.08 -14.08
C TYR A 170 17.76 7.30 -14.08
N ARG A 171 17.87 8.00 -15.20
CA ARG A 171 18.87 9.06 -15.39
C ARG A 171 18.23 10.35 -15.88
N VAL A 172 18.70 11.47 -15.32
CA VAL A 172 18.43 12.84 -15.80
C VAL A 172 19.75 13.60 -15.91
N GLN A 173 19.85 14.43 -16.92
CA GLN A 173 20.96 15.35 -17.13
C GLN A 173 20.39 16.71 -17.52
N ASP A 174 20.93 17.77 -16.92
CA ASP A 174 20.53 19.12 -17.26
C ASP A 174 21.71 20.10 -17.20
N LYS A 175 21.53 21.23 -17.87
CA LYS A 175 22.44 22.36 -17.83
C LYS A 175 22.05 23.27 -16.68
N ILE A 176 22.99 23.53 -15.79
CA ILE A 176 22.79 24.38 -14.62
C ILE A 176 23.64 25.62 -14.72
N ARG A 177 23.15 26.74 -14.19
CA ARG A 177 23.78 28.06 -14.40
C ARG A 177 24.10 28.70 -13.03
N HIS A 178 25.31 29.24 -12.92
CA HIS A 178 25.70 30.04 -11.77
C HIS A 178 25.24 31.48 -11.93
N GLY A 179 24.16 31.88 -11.24
CA GLY A 179 23.56 33.20 -11.37
C GLY A 179 22.75 33.41 -12.68
N ILE A 180 22.27 34.61 -12.90
CA ILE A 180 21.34 34.94 -14.01
C ILE A 180 22.04 34.95 -15.35
N PHE A 181 23.31 35.42 -15.43
CA PHE A 181 24.08 35.64 -16.65
C PHE A 181 25.31 34.71 -16.78
N GLY A 182 25.46 33.70 -15.92
CA GLY A 182 26.62 32.83 -15.97
C GLY A 182 26.56 31.81 -17.12
N ASP A 183 27.75 31.29 -17.47
CA ASP A 183 27.86 30.18 -18.42
C ASP A 183 27.24 28.91 -17.85
N HIS A 184 26.84 28.00 -18.73
CA HIS A 184 26.29 26.72 -18.38
C HIS A 184 27.39 25.72 -17.91
N SER A 185 27.06 25.02 -16.87
CA SER A 185 27.70 23.80 -16.41
C SER A 185 26.73 22.63 -16.57
N GLU A 186 27.14 21.41 -16.29
CA GLU A 186 26.29 20.24 -16.44
C GLU A 186 26.18 19.49 -15.10
N ALA A 187 25.02 18.94 -14.82
CA ALA A 187 24.83 17.97 -13.75
C ALA A 187 24.03 16.78 -14.26
N THR A 188 24.40 15.62 -13.78
CA THR A 188 23.74 14.34 -14.09
C THR A 188 23.40 13.65 -12.80
N MET A 189 22.18 13.12 -12.70
CA MET A 189 21.73 12.31 -11.59
C MET A 189 21.21 10.97 -12.12
N GLU A 190 21.68 9.86 -11.54
CA GLU A 190 21.27 8.51 -11.89
C GLU A 190 20.87 7.74 -10.63
N PHE A 191 19.65 7.27 -10.59
CA PHE A 191 19.10 6.49 -9.50
C PHE A 191 18.91 5.05 -9.96
N VAL A 192 19.47 4.11 -9.21
CA VAL A 192 19.56 2.71 -9.58
C VAL A 192 18.84 1.88 -8.51
N VAL A 193 17.88 1.07 -8.94
CA VAL A 193 17.10 0.17 -8.07
C VAL A 193 17.06 -1.24 -8.65
N PRO A 194 16.71 -2.27 -7.85
CA PRO A 194 16.46 -3.61 -8.37
C PRO A 194 15.49 -3.60 -9.56
N GLU A 195 15.82 -4.34 -10.60
CA GLU A 195 14.92 -4.51 -11.75
C GLU A 195 13.81 -5.50 -11.41
N LEU A 196 12.81 -5.01 -10.70
CA LEU A 196 11.63 -5.75 -10.30
C LEU A 196 10.37 -5.19 -10.96
N PRO A 197 9.41 -6.03 -11.34
CA PRO A 197 8.12 -5.56 -11.83
C PRO A 197 7.30 -4.91 -10.71
N THR A 198 7.46 -5.39 -9.47
CA THR A 198 6.76 -4.89 -8.29
C THR A 198 7.64 -5.01 -7.05
N PHE A 199 7.47 -4.11 -6.09
CA PHE A 199 8.22 -4.08 -4.83
C PHE A 199 7.31 -4.53 -3.68
N PRO A 200 7.77 -5.45 -2.80
CA PRO A 200 6.96 -5.90 -1.69
C PRO A 200 6.82 -4.82 -0.62
N MET A 201 5.61 -4.64 -0.12
CA MET A 201 5.28 -3.72 0.97
C MET A 201 6.08 -4.06 2.24
N GLY A 202 6.64 -3.04 2.88
CA GLY A 202 7.33 -3.19 4.16
C GLY A 202 8.69 -3.90 4.10
N VAL A 203 9.15 -4.34 2.92
CA VAL A 203 10.45 -4.98 2.71
C VAL A 203 11.44 -3.95 2.16
N GLY A 204 12.60 -3.85 2.81
CA GLY A 204 13.67 -2.96 2.36
C GLY A 204 14.30 -3.46 1.05
N PHE A 205 14.49 -2.57 0.09
CA PHE A 205 15.24 -2.84 -1.13
C PHE A 205 16.42 -1.87 -1.27
N PRO A 206 17.57 -2.34 -1.78
CA PRO A 206 18.73 -1.50 -1.94
C PRO A 206 18.55 -0.49 -3.08
N PHE A 207 19.19 0.66 -2.95
CA PHE A 207 19.32 1.64 -4.03
C PHE A 207 20.74 2.19 -4.10
N ALA A 208 21.09 2.71 -5.27
CA ALA A 208 22.24 3.57 -5.45
C ALA A 208 21.83 4.87 -6.15
N LEU A 209 22.37 5.99 -5.71
CA LEU A 209 22.20 7.28 -6.36
C LEU A 209 23.56 7.86 -6.69
N HIS A 210 23.78 8.13 -7.96
CA HIS A 210 25.01 8.70 -8.48
C HIS A 210 24.72 10.11 -8.98
N ILE A 211 25.54 11.08 -8.57
CA ILE A 211 25.44 12.46 -8.98
C ILE A 211 26.79 12.93 -9.51
N TRP A 212 26.82 13.33 -10.75
CA TRP A 212 28.01 13.87 -11.39
C TRP A 212 27.80 15.32 -11.78
N THR A 213 28.84 16.11 -11.57
CA THR A 213 28.86 17.51 -11.95
C THR A 213 30.07 17.80 -12.86
N LYS A 214 29.85 18.63 -13.87
CA LYS A 214 30.86 19.06 -14.81
C LYS A 214 30.87 20.57 -14.87
N THR A 215 32.02 21.20 -14.58
CA THR A 215 32.14 22.66 -14.60
C THR A 215 32.07 23.21 -16.02
N LYS A 216 31.80 24.50 -16.17
CA LYS A 216 32.17 25.22 -17.36
C LYS A 216 33.70 25.18 -17.52
N PRO A 217 34.26 25.59 -18.70
CA PRO A 217 35.71 25.70 -18.90
C PRO A 217 36.36 26.65 -17.88
N VAL A 218 37.30 26.12 -17.10
CA VAL A 218 38.06 26.84 -16.06
C VAL A 218 39.56 26.46 -16.16
N HIS A 219 40.44 27.19 -15.53
CA HIS A 219 41.84 26.79 -15.41
C HIS A 219 42.03 25.61 -14.46
N GLN A 220 43.02 24.78 -14.71
CA GLN A 220 43.29 23.58 -13.89
C GLN A 220 43.52 23.92 -12.40
N GLU A 221 44.26 24.98 -12.13
CA GLU A 221 44.58 25.50 -10.80
C GLU A 221 43.39 26.11 -10.05
N ASP A 222 42.26 26.35 -10.73
CA ASP A 222 41.06 26.93 -10.10
C ASP A 222 40.47 26.02 -9.00
N LEU A 223 40.65 24.70 -9.09
CA LEU A 223 40.10 23.79 -8.06
C LEU A 223 40.83 24.01 -6.72
N GLU A 224 42.16 24.13 -6.73
CA GLU A 224 42.98 24.34 -5.52
C GLU A 224 42.82 25.76 -4.98
N SER A 225 42.90 26.79 -5.90
CA SER A 225 42.80 28.20 -5.52
C SER A 225 41.45 28.57 -4.92
N LYS A 226 40.39 27.90 -5.31
CA LYS A 226 39.01 28.08 -4.78
C LYS A 226 38.63 27.08 -3.71
N HIS A 227 39.62 26.37 -3.10
CA HIS A 227 39.41 25.36 -2.06
C HIS A 227 38.31 24.33 -2.41
N GLY A 228 38.29 23.86 -3.65
CA GLY A 228 37.30 22.88 -4.13
C GLY A 228 35.90 23.42 -4.42
N LYS A 229 35.64 24.71 -4.17
CA LYS A 229 34.30 25.34 -4.34
C LYS A 229 33.99 25.79 -5.76
N LEU A 230 34.29 24.94 -6.74
CA LEU A 230 33.88 25.20 -8.13
C LEU A 230 32.39 24.86 -8.34
N PHE A 231 31.70 25.72 -9.10
CA PHE A 231 30.30 25.44 -9.47
C PHE A 231 30.24 24.57 -10.73
N PRO A 232 29.32 23.57 -10.75
CA PRO A 232 28.48 23.09 -9.67
C PRO A 232 29.25 22.11 -8.78
N ALA A 233 29.07 22.22 -7.47
CA ALA A 233 29.58 21.19 -6.56
C ALA A 233 28.57 20.02 -6.47
N PRO A 234 29.04 18.76 -6.43
CA PRO A 234 28.18 17.66 -6.03
C PRO A 234 27.75 17.86 -4.57
N PRO A 235 26.63 17.28 -4.12
CA PRO A 235 26.20 17.38 -2.73
C PRO A 235 27.24 16.79 -1.79
N GLU A 236 27.46 17.43 -0.65
CA GLU A 236 28.39 16.98 0.39
C GLU A 236 27.75 15.93 1.32
N SER A 237 26.41 15.94 1.37
CA SER A 237 25.62 15.07 2.25
C SER A 237 24.39 14.52 1.54
N ALA A 238 24.00 13.30 1.93
CA ALA A 238 22.75 12.69 1.50
C ALA A 238 21.50 13.50 1.89
N SER A 239 21.61 14.39 2.90
CA SER A 239 20.50 15.29 3.30
C SER A 239 20.17 16.37 2.26
N GLU A 240 21.06 16.62 1.30
CA GLU A 240 20.83 17.58 0.22
C GLU A 240 20.01 16.99 -0.94
N VAL A 241 19.80 15.68 -0.94
CA VAL A 241 19.00 15.00 -1.95
C VAL A 241 17.68 14.52 -1.33
N GLU A 242 16.59 14.88 -1.96
CA GLU A 242 15.25 14.53 -1.51
C GLU A 242 14.71 13.33 -2.30
N VAL A 243 14.21 12.30 -1.58
CA VAL A 243 13.43 11.20 -2.16
C VAL A 243 12.08 11.19 -1.48
N LYS A 244 11.02 11.36 -2.26
CA LYS A 244 9.63 11.33 -1.80
C LYS A 244 8.87 10.21 -2.48
N LEU A 245 8.02 9.54 -1.74
CA LEU A 245 6.97 8.70 -2.31
C LEU A 245 5.74 9.57 -2.56
N LYS A 246 5.32 9.67 -3.82
CA LYS A 246 4.06 10.29 -4.20
C LYS A 246 3.00 9.22 -4.36
N ARG A 247 1.86 9.45 -3.73
CA ARG A 247 0.68 8.65 -3.89
C ARG A 247 -0.25 9.38 -4.86
N ARG A 248 -0.49 8.75 -6.01
CA ARG A 248 -1.42 9.28 -7.01
C ARG A 248 -2.62 8.37 -7.10
N GLY A 249 -3.80 8.97 -7.04
CA GLY A 249 -5.06 8.27 -7.16
C GLY A 249 -6.04 9.04 -8.02
N ARG A 250 -7.01 8.32 -8.57
CA ARG A 250 -8.18 8.90 -9.24
C ARG A 250 -9.43 8.22 -8.74
N LEU A 251 -10.36 9.02 -8.26
CA LEU A 251 -11.67 8.57 -7.78
C LEU A 251 -12.73 8.91 -8.83
N HIS A 252 -13.62 7.97 -9.11
CA HIS A 252 -14.75 8.14 -10.01
C HIS A 252 -16.07 7.85 -9.31
N VAL A 253 -16.95 8.84 -9.26
CA VAL A 253 -18.31 8.70 -8.73
C VAL A 253 -19.28 9.29 -9.75
N TYR A 254 -19.97 8.44 -10.50
CA TYR A 254 -20.86 8.82 -11.61
C TYR A 254 -20.14 9.68 -12.65
N PHE A 255 -20.45 10.97 -12.73
CA PHE A 255 -19.86 11.93 -13.67
C PHE A 255 -18.71 12.73 -13.05
N GLN A 256 -18.45 12.53 -11.75
CA GLN A 256 -17.41 13.24 -11.01
C GLN A 256 -16.13 12.43 -10.99
N SER A 257 -15.02 13.13 -11.17
CA SER A 257 -13.68 12.55 -11.07
C SER A 257 -12.78 13.48 -10.29
N GLU A 258 -12.05 12.93 -9.34
CA GLU A 258 -11.13 13.67 -8.50
C GLU A 258 -9.76 13.01 -8.50
N ASP A 259 -8.75 13.79 -8.81
CA ASP A 259 -7.36 13.36 -8.75
C ASP A 259 -6.78 13.62 -7.35
N ILE A 260 -6.00 12.66 -6.87
CA ILE A 260 -5.26 12.72 -5.62
C ILE A 260 -3.78 12.73 -5.96
N ASP A 261 -3.03 13.69 -5.43
CA ASP A 261 -1.57 13.74 -5.50
C ASP A 261 -1.05 14.15 -4.12
N GLU A 262 -0.49 13.20 -3.39
CA GLU A 262 -0.01 13.40 -2.02
C GLU A 262 1.43 12.93 -1.87
N ASN A 263 2.21 13.71 -1.13
CA ASN A 263 3.56 13.34 -0.77
C ASN A 263 3.55 12.53 0.54
N ILE A 264 4.13 11.35 0.48
CA ILE A 264 4.33 10.48 1.64
C ILE A 264 5.78 10.58 2.05
N GLN A 265 6.00 10.91 3.31
CA GLN A 265 7.35 10.96 3.86
C GLN A 265 7.90 9.54 4.02
N LEU A 266 8.96 9.21 3.30
CA LEU A 266 9.73 7.99 3.49
C LEU A 266 10.68 8.21 4.68
N ARG A 267 10.49 7.42 5.73
CA ARG A 267 11.43 7.37 6.85
C ARG A 267 12.67 6.57 6.47
N GLY A 268 13.82 7.02 6.93
CA GLY A 268 15.07 6.32 6.65
C GLY A 268 15.60 6.50 5.23
N SER A 269 15.12 7.49 4.50
CA SER A 269 15.47 7.79 3.12
C SER A 269 16.44 8.97 2.98
N LEU A 270 16.88 9.22 1.75
CA LEU A 270 17.61 10.46 1.38
C LEU A 270 16.78 11.69 1.78
N GLY A 271 17.45 12.71 2.31
CA GLY A 271 16.78 13.90 2.86
C GLY A 271 16.37 13.77 4.33
N ASP A 272 16.35 12.58 4.89
CA ASP A 272 16.06 12.34 6.31
C ASP A 272 17.36 12.32 7.13
N SER A 273 17.57 13.33 7.98
CA SER A 273 18.77 13.42 8.83
C SER A 273 18.93 12.22 9.77
N ALA A 274 17.83 11.57 10.18
CA ALA A 274 17.88 10.38 11.02
C ALA A 274 18.42 9.14 10.29
N ALA A 275 18.38 9.15 8.95
CA ALA A 275 18.84 8.04 8.12
C ALA A 275 20.30 8.15 7.67
N LEU A 276 20.96 9.28 7.89
CA LEU A 276 22.32 9.53 7.37
C LEU A 276 23.34 8.46 7.78
N ALA A 277 23.20 7.91 8.99
CA ALA A 277 24.07 6.84 9.48
C ALA A 277 23.94 5.52 8.68
N ASN A 278 22.82 5.34 7.96
CA ASN A 278 22.54 4.13 7.19
C ASN A 278 22.81 4.31 5.69
N ILE A 279 23.24 5.50 5.28
CA ILE A 279 23.55 5.82 3.88
C ILE A 279 25.07 5.89 3.73
N ARG A 280 25.61 5.01 2.91
CA ARG A 280 27.01 5.04 2.54
C ARG A 280 27.24 6.12 1.50
N THR A 281 28.17 7.03 1.79
CA THR A 281 28.58 8.10 0.87
C THR A 281 30.00 7.86 0.39
N THR A 282 30.20 7.95 -0.93
CA THR A 282 31.54 7.83 -1.55
C THR A 282 31.72 8.96 -2.57
N PHE A 283 32.87 9.61 -2.55
CA PHE A 283 33.21 10.68 -3.49
C PHE A 283 34.23 10.19 -4.52
N ASP A 284 34.00 10.56 -5.78
CA ASP A 284 34.99 10.36 -6.83
C ASP A 284 36.15 11.34 -6.64
N GLN A 285 37.37 10.91 -7.04
CA GLN A 285 38.47 11.86 -7.17
C GLN A 285 38.16 12.80 -8.33
N PRO A 286 38.23 14.14 -8.13
CA PRO A 286 38.05 15.11 -9.19
C PRO A 286 38.99 14.85 -10.36
N THR A 287 38.47 14.87 -11.60
CA THR A 287 39.27 14.67 -12.81
C THR A 287 39.16 15.88 -13.71
N PHE A 288 40.35 16.35 -14.20
CA PHE A 288 40.42 17.48 -15.14
C PHE A 288 40.51 16.97 -16.57
N THR A 289 39.64 17.46 -17.44
CA THR A 289 39.67 17.16 -18.88
C THR A 289 40.04 18.46 -19.66
N PRO A 290 41.25 18.57 -20.21
CA PRO A 290 41.65 19.77 -20.95
C PRO A 290 40.86 19.90 -22.26
N LEU A 291 40.60 21.15 -22.67
CA LEU A 291 40.02 21.44 -23.98
C LEU A 291 41.10 21.45 -25.04
N PRO A 292 40.83 20.97 -26.27
CA PRO A 292 41.84 20.90 -27.36
C PRO A 292 42.53 22.21 -27.68
N ASP A 293 41.80 23.33 -27.60
CA ASP A 293 42.30 24.67 -27.93
C ASP A 293 42.28 25.62 -26.70
N GLY A 294 42.30 25.09 -25.52
CA GLY A 294 41.86 25.80 -24.32
C GLY A 294 42.88 26.59 -23.52
N HIS A 295 44.15 26.76 -23.96
CA HIS A 295 45.15 27.53 -23.23
C HIS A 295 45.14 27.24 -21.71
N ASN A 296 45.40 26.00 -21.29
CA ASN A 296 45.28 25.50 -19.90
C ASN A 296 43.84 25.52 -19.31
N LYS A 297 42.82 25.68 -20.15
CA LYS A 297 41.43 25.54 -19.74
C LYS A 297 40.90 24.15 -20.02
N GLY A 298 40.06 23.69 -19.13
CA GLY A 298 39.37 22.40 -19.23
C GLY A 298 38.16 22.37 -18.33
N VAL A 299 37.59 21.21 -18.17
CA VAL A 299 36.43 20.98 -17.30
C VAL A 299 36.80 20.05 -16.18
N TRP A 300 36.34 20.34 -14.98
CA TRP A 300 36.43 19.45 -13.83
C TRP A 300 35.19 18.59 -13.78
N ASN A 301 35.39 17.25 -13.68
CA ASN A 301 34.34 16.27 -13.43
C ASN A 301 34.47 15.81 -11.97
N ARG A 302 33.35 15.82 -11.25
CA ARG A 302 33.27 15.39 -9.84
C ARG A 302 32.02 14.57 -9.65
N GLY A 303 32.08 13.57 -8.77
CA GLY A 303 30.96 12.69 -8.49
C GLY A 303 30.82 12.39 -7.01
N VAL A 304 29.60 12.05 -6.64
CA VAL A 304 29.25 11.47 -5.33
C VAL A 304 28.25 10.34 -5.53
N HIS A 305 28.37 9.33 -4.71
CA HIS A 305 27.55 8.13 -4.73
C HIS A 305 26.95 7.90 -3.35
N PHE A 306 25.64 7.69 -3.31
CA PHE A 306 24.89 7.35 -2.11
C PHE A 306 24.30 5.96 -2.28
N GLU A 307 24.53 5.08 -1.31
CA GLU A 307 23.98 3.72 -1.28
C GLU A 307 23.20 3.51 0.02
N GLY A 308 22.05 2.87 -0.06
CA GLY A 308 21.20 2.62 1.11
C GLY A 308 20.04 1.71 0.81
N PHE A 309 19.04 1.72 1.69
CA PHE A 309 17.83 0.93 1.56
C PHE A 309 16.61 1.84 1.64
N LEU A 310 15.59 1.51 0.84
CA LEU A 310 14.27 2.13 0.89
C LEU A 310 13.24 1.08 1.30
N THR A 311 12.24 1.51 2.08
CA THR A 311 11.10 0.67 2.46
C THR A 311 9.82 1.41 2.10
N LEU A 312 8.89 0.72 1.44
CA LEU A 312 7.60 1.27 1.02
C LEU A 312 6.52 0.86 2.03
N PRO A 313 6.02 1.78 2.87
CA PRO A 313 5.06 1.44 3.92
C PRO A 313 3.60 1.50 3.46
N GLU A 314 3.36 1.59 2.15
CA GLU A 314 2.05 1.85 1.56
C GLU A 314 1.35 0.58 1.09
N ALA A 315 0.02 0.68 0.93
CA ALA A 315 -0.83 -0.38 0.41
C ALA A 315 -0.38 -0.83 -1.00
N PRO A 316 -0.63 -2.08 -1.39
CA PRO A 316 -0.41 -2.53 -2.76
C PRO A 316 -1.08 -1.63 -3.80
N THR A 317 -0.43 -1.46 -4.93
CA THR A 317 -0.99 -0.78 -6.10
C THR A 317 -2.22 -1.54 -6.59
N TYR A 318 -3.33 -0.84 -6.86
CA TYR A 318 -4.55 -1.45 -7.36
C TYR A 318 -5.33 -0.50 -8.27
N SER A 319 -6.18 -1.08 -9.12
CA SER A 319 -7.12 -0.37 -9.97
C SER A 319 -8.45 -1.10 -10.00
N THR A 320 -9.54 -0.34 -9.90
CA THR A 320 -10.93 -0.79 -9.95
C THR A 320 -11.74 0.13 -10.86
N LYS A 321 -13.05 -0.08 -10.96
CA LYS A 321 -13.92 0.81 -11.77
C LYS A 321 -14.07 2.21 -11.18
N THR A 322 -13.90 2.35 -9.87
CA THR A 322 -14.14 3.61 -9.16
C THR A 322 -12.88 4.23 -8.58
N VAL A 323 -11.78 3.47 -8.52
CA VAL A 323 -10.54 3.90 -7.88
C VAL A 323 -9.35 3.38 -8.67
N GLU A 324 -8.46 4.28 -9.04
CA GLU A 324 -7.10 3.97 -9.50
C GLU A 324 -6.12 4.45 -8.44
N TRP A 325 -5.10 3.60 -8.11
CA TRP A 325 -4.14 3.90 -7.05
C TRP A 325 -2.74 3.41 -7.40
N HIS A 326 -1.80 4.34 -7.49
CA HIS A 326 -0.42 4.03 -7.87
C HIS A 326 0.58 4.96 -7.15
N TYR A 327 1.87 4.62 -7.27
CA TYR A 327 2.93 5.32 -6.55
C TYR A 327 4.07 5.72 -7.50
N ILE A 328 4.74 6.80 -7.13
CA ILE A 328 5.90 7.33 -7.84
C ILE A 328 6.96 7.72 -6.81
N LEU A 329 8.18 7.28 -7.00
CA LEU A 329 9.33 7.86 -6.29
C LEU A 329 9.79 9.09 -7.05
N GLU A 330 9.74 10.24 -6.40
CA GLU A 330 10.34 11.48 -6.88
C GLU A 330 11.72 11.63 -6.26
N VAL A 331 12.75 11.75 -7.12
CA VAL A 331 14.11 12.04 -6.70
C VAL A 331 14.44 13.44 -7.15
N LYS A 332 14.85 14.30 -6.22
CA LYS A 332 15.07 15.73 -6.48
C LYS A 332 16.35 16.21 -5.81
N MET A 333 17.12 17.01 -6.53
CA MET A 333 18.26 17.75 -6.03
C MET A 333 18.21 19.19 -6.50
N ASP A 334 18.40 20.12 -5.58
CA ASP A 334 18.51 21.54 -5.85
C ASP A 334 19.99 21.96 -5.88
N PHE A 335 20.41 22.61 -6.96
CA PHE A 335 21.71 23.29 -7.04
C PHE A 335 21.57 24.78 -6.78
N PRO A 336 22.61 25.44 -6.26
CA PRO A 336 22.58 26.90 -6.10
C PRO A 336 22.24 27.65 -7.39
N GLY A 337 21.34 28.62 -7.30
CA GLY A 337 20.89 29.44 -8.44
C GLY A 337 19.41 29.22 -8.77
N LEU A 338 18.86 30.12 -9.59
CA LEU A 338 17.44 30.10 -9.94
C LEU A 338 17.16 29.01 -10.97
N GLY A 339 16.25 28.10 -10.63
CA GLY A 339 15.78 27.04 -11.54
C GLY A 339 16.74 25.89 -11.76
N ASN A 340 17.83 25.80 -11.00
CA ASN A 340 18.81 24.72 -11.09
C ASN A 340 18.34 23.49 -10.29
N ILE A 341 17.37 22.76 -10.84
CA ILE A 341 16.77 21.60 -10.16
C ILE A 341 16.92 20.38 -11.06
N LEU A 342 17.59 19.34 -10.57
CA LEU A 342 17.49 18.01 -11.19
C LEU A 342 16.38 17.23 -10.50
N LYS A 343 15.48 16.72 -11.32
CA LYS A 343 14.30 15.99 -10.84
C LYS A 343 13.87 14.94 -11.86
N PHE A 344 13.49 13.76 -11.37
CA PHE A 344 12.78 12.76 -12.16
C PHE A 344 11.83 11.95 -11.30
N GLU A 345 10.92 11.25 -11.95
CA GLU A 345 9.91 10.40 -11.33
C GLU A 345 10.10 8.94 -11.76
N VAL A 346 10.08 8.03 -10.80
CA VAL A 346 10.22 6.59 -10.99
C VAL A 346 8.89 5.93 -10.64
N PRO A 347 8.16 5.37 -11.61
CA PRO A 347 6.94 4.61 -11.32
C PRO A 347 7.26 3.40 -10.43
N ILE A 348 6.49 3.23 -9.35
CA ILE A 348 6.64 2.12 -8.40
C ILE A 348 5.32 1.37 -8.31
N HIS A 349 5.38 0.06 -8.50
CA HIS A 349 4.26 -0.84 -8.22
C HIS A 349 4.54 -1.59 -6.93
N ILE A 350 3.63 -1.48 -5.97
CA ILE A 350 3.74 -2.13 -4.66
C ILE A 350 2.88 -3.39 -4.68
N ASN A 351 3.43 -4.52 -4.24
CA ASN A 351 2.70 -5.77 -3.98
C ASN A 351 2.67 -6.06 -2.46
N SER A 352 1.87 -7.01 -2.04
CA SER A 352 1.73 -7.35 -0.61
C SER A 352 2.94 -8.06 -0.01
N GLY A 353 3.78 -8.68 -0.83
CA GLY A 353 4.88 -9.53 -0.36
C GLY A 353 4.45 -10.86 0.28
N VAL A 354 3.17 -11.21 0.24
CA VAL A 354 2.59 -12.41 0.88
C VAL A 354 2.04 -13.36 -0.17
N ALA A 355 2.31 -14.67 -0.04
CA ALA A 355 1.70 -15.67 -0.92
C ALA A 355 0.27 -16.00 -0.52
N CYS A 356 -0.52 -16.42 -1.50
CA CYS A 356 -1.78 -17.10 -1.22
C CYS A 356 -1.47 -18.46 -0.57
N PRO A 357 -2.06 -18.78 0.60
CA PRO A 357 -1.93 -20.10 1.20
C PRO A 357 -2.42 -21.18 0.25
N PRO A 358 -1.85 -22.40 0.29
CA PRO A 358 -2.36 -23.51 -0.48
C PRO A 358 -3.80 -23.85 -0.08
N LEU A 359 -4.59 -24.32 -1.04
CA LEU A 359 -5.95 -24.76 -0.76
C LEU A 359 -5.94 -25.88 0.29
N PRO A 360 -6.89 -25.89 1.23
CA PRO A 360 -7.01 -26.97 2.20
C PRO A 360 -7.20 -28.31 1.48
N GLN A 361 -6.38 -29.30 1.82
CA GLN A 361 -6.40 -30.62 1.14
C GLN A 361 -7.54 -31.54 1.58
N ALA A 362 -8.29 -31.21 2.61
CA ALA A 362 -9.40 -32.00 3.11
C ALA A 362 -10.57 -31.13 3.58
N PRO A 363 -11.82 -31.60 3.45
CA PRO A 363 -12.92 -30.93 4.13
C PRO A 363 -12.70 -30.97 5.64
N TYR A 364 -13.10 -29.90 6.30
CA TYR A 364 -13.00 -29.68 7.73
C TYR A 364 -13.49 -30.90 8.53
N GLN A 365 -12.62 -31.62 9.24
CA GLN A 365 -13.01 -32.70 10.15
C GLN A 365 -13.25 -32.13 11.56
N TYR A 366 -14.42 -32.42 12.11
CA TYR A 366 -15.04 -31.84 13.29
C TYR A 366 -14.33 -32.00 14.65
N ASN A 367 -13.24 -32.74 14.76
CA ASN A 367 -12.71 -33.15 16.06
C ASN A 367 -11.24 -32.84 16.34
N VAL A 368 -10.65 -31.90 15.66
CA VAL A 368 -9.27 -31.50 15.98
C VAL A 368 -9.29 -30.09 16.57
N PRO A 369 -8.84 -29.93 17.85
CA PRO A 369 -8.59 -28.59 18.37
C PRO A 369 -7.69 -27.83 17.34
N TYR A 370 -8.04 -26.60 17.05
CA TYR A 370 -7.29 -25.74 16.10
C TYR A 370 -5.82 -25.61 16.55
N THR A 371 -5.01 -26.56 16.23
CA THR A 371 -3.57 -26.43 16.17
C THR A 371 -3.24 -26.31 14.69
N TYR A 372 -3.17 -25.09 14.18
CA TYR A 372 -2.60 -24.83 12.88
C TYR A 372 -1.13 -25.26 12.88
N PRO A 373 -0.76 -26.29 12.14
CA PRO A 373 0.51 -26.25 11.47
C PRO A 373 0.24 -25.67 10.08
N LEU A 374 0.29 -24.35 9.94
CA LEU A 374 0.52 -23.75 8.65
C LEU A 374 1.89 -24.28 8.18
N PRO A 375 2.00 -24.93 7.00
CA PRO A 375 3.28 -25.10 6.37
C PRO A 375 3.77 -23.67 6.04
N GLY A 376 4.64 -23.10 6.88
CA GLY A 376 5.18 -21.77 6.67
C GLY A 376 4.99 -20.78 7.82
N GLY A 377 4.37 -21.15 8.93
CA GLY A 377 4.08 -20.23 10.04
C GLY A 377 2.87 -19.32 9.76
N PRO A 378 2.34 -18.61 10.79
CA PRO A 378 1.35 -17.57 10.55
C PRO A 378 1.95 -16.56 9.57
N PRO A 379 1.14 -16.04 8.61
CA PRO A 379 1.61 -14.93 7.78
C PRO A 379 2.20 -13.88 8.73
N PRO A 380 3.37 -13.32 8.43
CA PRO A 380 4.00 -12.36 9.33
C PRO A 380 2.92 -11.36 9.73
N MET A 381 2.82 -11.07 11.05
CA MET A 381 1.91 -10.02 11.51
C MET A 381 2.39 -8.76 10.81
N MET A 382 1.79 -8.51 9.65
CA MET A 382 2.05 -7.29 8.91
C MET A 382 1.53 -6.18 9.82
N ASN A 383 2.40 -5.28 10.25
CA ASN A 383 2.00 -4.00 10.79
C ASN A 383 1.32 -3.22 9.66
N LEU A 384 0.14 -3.69 9.29
CA LEU A 384 -0.68 -2.97 8.33
C LEU A 384 -1.04 -1.63 8.95
N PRO A 385 -0.96 -0.54 8.19
CA PRO A 385 -1.40 0.76 8.65
C PRO A 385 -2.81 0.68 9.25
N PRO A 386 -3.17 1.53 10.22
CA PRO A 386 -4.51 1.58 10.81
C PRO A 386 -5.64 1.61 9.78
N SER A 387 -5.37 2.19 8.59
CA SER A 387 -6.27 2.21 7.45
C SER A 387 -6.76 0.82 6.98
N TYR A 388 -6.02 -0.25 7.24
CA TYR A 388 -6.45 -1.61 6.90
C TYR A 388 -7.44 -2.19 7.90
N TRP A 389 -7.39 -1.73 9.17
CA TRP A 389 -8.20 -2.23 10.27
C TRP A 389 -9.43 -1.35 10.55
N SER A 390 -9.44 -0.09 10.08
CA SER A 390 -10.54 0.85 10.26
C SER A 390 -11.70 0.54 9.32
N GLY A 391 -12.29 -0.64 9.46
CA GLY A 391 -13.62 -0.91 8.95
C GLY A 391 -14.65 -0.14 9.78
N GLU A 392 -14.66 1.19 9.72
CA GLU A 392 -15.75 1.95 10.29
C GLU A 392 -17.05 1.40 9.75
N HIS A 393 -18.00 1.23 10.65
CA HIS A 393 -19.31 0.63 10.47
C HIS A 393 -20.12 1.34 9.39
N HIS A 394 -19.84 1.04 8.14
CA HIS A 394 -20.82 1.33 7.10
C HIS A 394 -21.99 0.36 7.31
N ASN A 395 -23.16 0.90 7.47
CA ASN A 395 -24.38 0.12 7.54
C ASN A 395 -24.60 -0.52 6.15
N TRP A 396 -24.13 -1.77 5.99
CA TRP A 396 -24.22 -2.50 4.73
C TRP A 396 -25.67 -2.72 4.28
N ASP A 397 -26.62 -2.65 5.22
CA ASP A 397 -28.05 -2.82 4.97
C ASP A 397 -28.67 -1.59 4.31
N GLU A 398 -28.21 -0.38 4.69
CA GLU A 398 -28.67 0.88 4.06
C GLU A 398 -28.17 1.03 2.62
N VAL A 399 -26.99 0.46 2.31
CA VAL A 399 -26.37 0.56 0.97
C VAL A 399 -26.98 -0.42 -0.03
N ASN A 400 -27.51 -1.56 0.42
CA ASN A 400 -28.02 -2.61 -0.44
C ASN A 400 -29.56 -2.71 -0.49
N GLY A 401 -30.28 -1.89 0.25
CA GLY A 401 -31.75 -1.84 0.22
C GLY A 401 -32.44 -3.14 0.68
N GLU A 402 -31.80 -3.89 1.60
CA GLU A 402 -32.38 -5.07 2.27
C GLU A 402 -32.84 -4.74 3.69
#